data_76b2ee6e002d078607c3921f14e65c77
#
_entry.id   76b2ee6e002d078607c3921f14e65c77
#
_cell.length_a   1.000
_cell.length_b   1.000
_cell.length_c   1.000
_cell.angle_alpha   90.00
_cell.angle_beta   90.00
_cell.angle_gamma   90.00
#
_symmetry.space_group_name_H-M   'P 1'
#
loop_
_entity.id
_entity.type
_entity.pdbx_description
1 polymer ?
#
loop_
_entity_poly.entity_id
_entity_poly.type
_entity_poly.pdbx_seq_one_letter_code
_entity_poly.pdbx_strand_id
1 'polypeptide(L)'
;MGQKTLYFTKMEGLGNDYVYIDAGRFQIADPAALSVRLSDRHFGIGADGIILIGPSDKADFSMRIFNADGSEGLMCGNGARCVGKYVYDKHLTSKTEIALETLSGIKMLHLNVGNDGLVESVAVDMGRYSLMEAPQEITVKGRLFRGKGISMGNPHYILFENDADTLDLHTYGPVIECDKAFPDRTNVEFAKILSDGVIRMRVWERGSGITMACGTGACATAAAALELGLIKGSCQIIMDGGSLTIDCDKESGKVIMTGPAVTVFEGSVEI
;
A
#
# COMPACT_ATOMS: atom_id res chain seq x y z
N MET A 1 6.03 -32.65 -19.12
CA MET A 1 5.74 -32.37 -17.69
C MET A 1 4.23 -32.25 -17.59
N GLY A 2 3.57 -32.95 -16.63
CA GLY A 2 2.12 -32.83 -16.49
C GLY A 2 1.72 -31.43 -16.06
N GLN A 3 0.66 -30.88 -16.62
CA GLN A 3 0.05 -29.63 -16.19
C GLN A 3 -0.29 -29.74 -14.70
N LYS A 4 0.09 -28.73 -13.92
CA LYS A 4 -0.17 -28.67 -12.48
C LYS A 4 -1.23 -27.61 -12.22
N THR A 5 -2.36 -28.00 -11.61
CA THR A 5 -3.40 -27.06 -11.22
C THR A 5 -2.94 -26.21 -10.03
N LEU A 6 -2.89 -24.90 -10.19
CA LEU A 6 -2.60 -23.91 -9.16
C LEU A 6 -3.91 -23.30 -8.67
N TYR A 7 -4.18 -23.37 -7.37
CA TYR A 7 -5.31 -22.67 -6.73
C TYR A 7 -4.85 -21.32 -6.20
N PHE A 8 -5.72 -20.31 -6.33
CA PHE A 8 -5.43 -18.96 -5.91
C PHE A 8 -6.68 -18.27 -5.33
N THR A 9 -6.45 -17.18 -4.61
CA THR A 9 -7.49 -16.24 -4.19
C THR A 9 -7.16 -14.87 -4.78
N LYS A 10 -8.12 -14.26 -5.48
CA LYS A 10 -8.02 -12.88 -5.92
C LYS A 10 -8.51 -11.98 -4.79
N MET A 11 -7.65 -11.06 -4.34
CA MET A 11 -8.01 -10.10 -3.29
C MET A 11 -7.55 -8.70 -3.68
N GLU A 12 -8.19 -7.71 -3.07
CA GLU A 12 -7.85 -6.31 -3.26
C GLU A 12 -7.86 -5.53 -1.93
N GLY A 13 -7.07 -4.47 -1.89
CA GLY A 13 -7.09 -3.47 -0.83
C GLY A 13 -7.14 -2.08 -1.47
N LEU A 14 -8.33 -1.46 -1.50
CA LEU A 14 -8.55 -0.13 -2.09
C LEU A 14 -8.20 -0.05 -3.59
N GLY A 15 -8.59 -1.08 -4.35
CA GLY A 15 -8.36 -1.16 -5.79
C GLY A 15 -6.96 -1.65 -6.19
N ASN A 16 -6.05 -1.84 -5.25
CA ASN A 16 -4.76 -2.50 -5.49
C ASN A 16 -4.95 -4.02 -5.36
N ASP A 17 -4.95 -4.73 -6.47
CA ASP A 17 -5.42 -6.10 -6.59
C ASP A 17 -4.31 -7.10 -6.93
N TYR A 18 -4.23 -8.20 -6.18
CA TYR A 18 -3.23 -9.25 -6.37
C TYR A 18 -3.86 -10.64 -6.44
N VAL A 19 -3.12 -11.57 -7.04
CA VAL A 19 -3.39 -13.02 -7.00
C VAL A 19 -2.60 -13.62 -5.84
N TYR A 20 -3.28 -14.11 -4.80
CA TYR A 20 -2.68 -14.69 -3.60
C TYR A 20 -2.54 -16.19 -3.75
N ILE A 21 -1.35 -16.71 -3.49
CA ILE A 21 -0.98 -18.11 -3.66
C ILE A 21 -0.35 -18.62 -2.36
N ASP A 22 -0.85 -19.74 -1.87
CA ASP A 22 -0.26 -20.46 -0.73
C ASP A 22 1.02 -21.19 -1.16
N ALA A 23 2.16 -20.60 -0.89
CA ALA A 23 3.48 -21.14 -1.19
C ALA A 23 3.87 -22.34 -0.29
N GLY A 24 3.14 -22.57 0.81
CA GLY A 24 3.25 -23.79 1.60
C GLY A 24 2.70 -25.02 0.88
N ARG A 25 1.69 -24.81 0.01
CA ARG A 25 1.09 -25.89 -0.81
C ARG A 25 1.69 -25.99 -2.20
N PHE A 26 2.15 -24.87 -2.78
CA PHE A 26 2.62 -24.80 -4.16
C PHE A 26 4.05 -24.28 -4.22
N GLN A 27 4.98 -25.12 -4.62
CA GLN A 27 6.34 -24.66 -4.98
C GLN A 27 6.30 -23.98 -6.35
N ILE A 28 6.61 -22.68 -6.36
CA ILE A 28 6.71 -21.86 -7.57
C ILE A 28 8.19 -21.71 -7.93
N ALA A 29 8.59 -22.32 -9.03
CA ALA A 29 9.99 -22.31 -9.45
C ALA A 29 10.46 -20.94 -9.93
N ASP A 30 9.59 -20.22 -10.66
CA ASP A 30 9.85 -18.87 -11.17
C ASP A 30 8.65 -17.96 -10.88
N PRO A 31 8.63 -17.30 -9.70
CA PRO A 31 7.55 -16.39 -9.33
C PRO A 31 7.46 -15.17 -10.24
N ALA A 32 8.58 -14.66 -10.74
CA ALA A 32 8.61 -13.48 -11.60
C ALA A 32 7.90 -13.76 -12.94
N ALA A 33 8.26 -14.86 -13.62
CA ALA A 33 7.60 -15.24 -14.86
C ALA A 33 6.12 -15.60 -14.64
N LEU A 34 5.79 -16.23 -13.50
CA LEU A 34 4.40 -16.54 -13.15
C LEU A 34 3.60 -15.26 -12.96
N SER A 35 4.18 -14.24 -12.29
CA SER A 35 3.53 -12.95 -12.09
C SER A 35 3.20 -12.28 -13.43
N VAL A 36 4.17 -12.17 -14.32
CA VAL A 36 3.95 -11.57 -15.66
C VAL A 36 2.78 -12.27 -16.38
N ARG A 37 2.74 -13.60 -16.35
CA ARG A 37 1.69 -14.37 -17.03
C ARG A 37 0.32 -14.19 -16.39
N LEU A 38 0.23 -14.33 -15.05
CA LEU A 38 -1.07 -14.30 -14.36
C LEU A 38 -1.63 -12.88 -14.24
N SER A 39 -0.78 -11.86 -14.20
CA SER A 39 -1.19 -10.46 -14.04
C SER A 39 -1.75 -9.83 -15.30
N ASP A 40 -1.50 -10.42 -16.48
CA ASP A 40 -2.06 -9.93 -17.73
C ASP A 40 -3.59 -9.88 -17.66
N ARG A 41 -4.18 -8.68 -17.87
CA ARG A 41 -5.62 -8.45 -17.73
C ARG A 41 -6.45 -8.97 -18.90
N HIS A 42 -5.80 -9.40 -19.99
CA HIS A 42 -6.46 -9.93 -21.18
C HIS A 42 -6.23 -11.44 -21.36
N PHE A 43 -5.04 -11.93 -21.01
CA PHE A 43 -4.63 -13.31 -21.26
C PHE A 43 -4.34 -14.10 -19.97
N GLY A 44 -4.33 -13.44 -18.82
CA GLY A 44 -4.15 -14.03 -17.49
C GLY A 44 -5.40 -13.92 -16.62
N ILE A 45 -5.18 -13.90 -15.31
CA ILE A 45 -6.22 -13.62 -14.30
C ILE A 45 -6.50 -12.11 -14.25
N GLY A 46 -5.47 -11.31 -14.52
CA GLY A 46 -5.48 -9.86 -14.41
C GLY A 46 -5.31 -9.38 -12.97
N ALA A 47 -4.18 -8.71 -12.69
CA ALA A 47 -3.85 -8.18 -11.37
C ALA A 47 -2.70 -7.17 -11.47
N ASP A 48 -2.41 -6.48 -10.36
CA ASP A 48 -1.19 -5.68 -10.20
C ASP A 48 0.04 -6.55 -9.95
N GLY A 49 -0.17 -7.86 -9.67
CA GLY A 49 0.89 -8.82 -9.42
C GLY A 49 0.39 -10.08 -8.73
N ILE A 50 1.33 -10.87 -8.21
CA ILE A 50 1.06 -12.01 -7.34
C ILE A 50 1.66 -11.79 -5.96
N ILE A 51 1.03 -12.36 -4.93
CA ILE A 51 1.57 -12.45 -3.58
C ILE A 51 1.67 -13.90 -3.18
N LEU A 52 2.88 -14.33 -2.80
CA LEU A 52 3.14 -15.64 -2.24
C LEU A 52 3.09 -15.56 -0.71
N ILE A 53 2.25 -16.39 -0.10
CA ILE A 53 2.14 -16.54 1.35
C ILE A 53 2.78 -17.85 1.73
N GLY A 54 3.77 -17.82 2.62
CA GLY A 54 4.53 -19.01 2.99
C GLY A 54 4.81 -19.12 4.47
N PRO A 55 5.44 -20.23 4.90
CA PRO A 55 5.98 -20.34 6.26
C PRO A 55 7.14 -19.35 6.46
N SER A 56 7.42 -19.04 7.71
CA SER A 56 8.57 -18.25 8.15
C SER A 56 9.23 -18.88 9.37
N ASP A 57 10.55 -18.80 9.44
CA ASP A 57 11.30 -19.19 10.64
C ASP A 57 11.41 -18.06 11.68
N LYS A 58 10.96 -16.84 11.31
CA LYS A 58 11.11 -15.62 12.13
C LYS A 58 9.79 -14.98 12.51
N ALA A 59 8.69 -15.37 11.86
CA ALA A 59 7.38 -14.79 12.01
C ALA A 59 6.30 -15.87 11.88
N ASP A 60 5.02 -15.51 12.01
CA ASP A 60 3.93 -16.48 11.82
C ASP A 60 3.79 -16.89 10.36
N PHE A 61 3.99 -15.94 9.42
CA PHE A 61 3.95 -16.15 7.96
C PHE A 61 4.97 -15.27 7.27
N SER A 62 5.30 -15.62 6.02
CA SER A 62 6.10 -14.80 5.11
C SER A 62 5.26 -14.33 3.93
N MET A 63 5.60 -13.15 3.39
CA MET A 63 5.01 -12.57 2.21
C MET A 63 6.09 -12.17 1.21
N ARG A 64 5.97 -12.64 -0.05
CA ARG A 64 6.74 -12.15 -1.19
C ARG A 64 5.80 -11.59 -2.24
N ILE A 65 6.16 -10.45 -2.81
CA ILE A 65 5.34 -9.73 -3.79
C ILE A 65 6.08 -9.68 -5.11
N PHE A 66 5.42 -10.04 -6.19
CA PHE A 66 5.92 -9.88 -7.54
C PHE A 66 4.92 -9.04 -8.33
N ASN A 67 5.36 -7.89 -8.81
CA ASN A 67 4.55 -6.98 -9.62
C ASN A 67 4.21 -7.58 -10.99
N ALA A 68 3.29 -6.96 -11.72
CA ALA A 68 2.88 -7.43 -13.05
C ALA A 68 4.02 -7.48 -14.07
N ASP A 69 5.08 -6.70 -13.88
CA ASP A 69 6.31 -6.72 -14.71
C ASP A 69 7.33 -7.79 -14.28
N GLY A 70 7.03 -8.57 -13.22
CA GLY A 70 7.89 -9.57 -12.64
C GLY A 70 8.90 -9.05 -11.61
N SER A 71 9.00 -7.75 -11.39
CA SER A 71 9.85 -7.18 -10.35
C SER A 71 9.38 -7.57 -8.94
N GLU A 72 10.31 -7.83 -8.02
CA GLU A 72 9.96 -8.14 -6.63
C GLU A 72 9.85 -6.87 -5.79
N GLY A 73 8.69 -6.69 -5.14
CA GLY A 73 8.43 -5.58 -4.23
C GLY A 73 8.87 -5.87 -2.80
N LEU A 74 9.39 -4.86 -2.11
CA LEU A 74 9.87 -5.01 -0.73
C LEU A 74 8.72 -5.18 0.28
N MET A 75 7.64 -4.43 0.10
CA MET A 75 6.45 -4.42 0.97
C MET A 75 5.30 -3.68 0.29
N CYS A 76 4.08 -4.14 0.52
CA CYS A 76 2.85 -3.47 0.14
C CYS A 76 1.87 -3.52 1.30
N GLY A 77 1.49 -2.36 1.85
CA GLY A 77 0.55 -2.29 2.99
C GLY A 77 -0.83 -2.83 2.64
N ASN A 78 -1.31 -2.60 1.42
CA ASN A 78 -2.57 -3.16 0.92
C ASN A 78 -2.48 -4.70 0.85
N GLY A 79 -1.38 -5.21 0.27
CA GLY A 79 -1.10 -6.64 0.21
C GLY A 79 -0.99 -7.29 1.59
N ALA A 80 -0.32 -6.64 2.55
CA ALA A 80 -0.18 -7.15 3.92
C ALA A 80 -1.55 -7.29 4.63
N ARG A 81 -2.47 -6.34 4.44
CA ARG A 81 -3.83 -6.45 4.99
C ARG A 81 -4.56 -7.67 4.42
N CYS A 82 -4.47 -7.87 3.10
CA CYS A 82 -5.06 -9.03 2.45
C CYS A 82 -4.43 -10.35 2.91
N VAL A 83 -3.10 -10.40 3.16
CA VAL A 83 -2.45 -11.58 3.76
C VAL A 83 -3.02 -11.88 5.14
N GLY A 84 -3.18 -10.86 6.02
CA GLY A 84 -3.79 -11.02 7.33
C GLY A 84 -5.19 -11.63 7.24
N LYS A 85 -6.04 -11.08 6.38
CA LYS A 85 -7.38 -11.63 6.12
C LYS A 85 -7.31 -13.06 5.54
N TYR A 86 -6.44 -13.29 4.56
CA TYR A 86 -6.30 -14.60 3.92
C TYR A 86 -5.99 -15.70 4.93
N VAL A 87 -4.97 -15.52 5.76
CA VAL A 87 -4.51 -16.57 6.68
C VAL A 87 -5.52 -16.87 7.78
N TYR A 88 -6.30 -15.87 8.21
CA TYR A 88 -7.34 -16.03 9.20
C TYR A 88 -8.60 -16.68 8.61
N ASP A 89 -9.17 -16.11 7.54
CA ASP A 89 -10.41 -16.58 6.92
C ASP A 89 -10.25 -17.98 6.30
N LYS A 90 -9.04 -18.36 5.88
CA LYS A 90 -8.69 -19.71 5.40
C LYS A 90 -8.33 -20.69 6.53
N HIS A 91 -8.46 -20.28 7.80
CA HIS A 91 -8.17 -21.11 8.97
C HIS A 91 -6.73 -21.64 9.03
N LEU A 92 -5.77 -20.91 8.44
CA LEU A 92 -4.33 -21.21 8.59
C LEU A 92 -3.82 -20.80 9.98
N THR A 93 -4.54 -19.89 10.63
CA THR A 93 -4.33 -19.48 12.02
C THR A 93 -5.64 -19.05 12.67
N SER A 94 -5.69 -19.06 14.00
CA SER A 94 -6.76 -18.44 14.80
C SER A 94 -6.31 -17.18 15.53
N LYS A 95 -5.05 -16.74 15.30
CA LYS A 95 -4.51 -15.53 15.90
C LYS A 95 -5.08 -14.30 15.25
N THR A 96 -5.41 -13.29 16.03
CA THR A 96 -5.79 -11.95 15.57
C THR A 96 -4.62 -10.96 15.57
N GLU A 97 -3.49 -11.35 16.14
CA GLU A 97 -2.21 -10.65 16.04
C GLU A 97 -1.23 -11.54 15.29
N ILE A 98 -0.71 -11.06 14.16
CA ILE A 98 0.11 -11.83 13.23
C ILE A 98 1.40 -11.09 12.96
N ALA A 99 2.52 -11.77 13.18
CA ALA A 99 3.81 -11.32 12.67
C ALA A 99 3.97 -11.79 11.23
N LEU A 100 4.20 -10.86 10.30
CA LEU A 100 4.38 -11.11 8.87
C LEU A 100 5.81 -10.73 8.43
N GLU A 101 6.59 -11.72 8.00
CA GLU A 101 7.91 -11.48 7.42
C GLU A 101 7.77 -10.92 6.00
N THR A 102 8.42 -9.80 5.74
CA THR A 102 8.51 -9.16 4.42
C THR A 102 9.97 -8.82 4.11
N LEU A 103 10.30 -8.44 2.88
CA LEU A 103 11.66 -7.97 2.53
C LEU A 103 12.02 -6.65 3.22
N SER A 104 11.04 -5.88 3.71
CA SER A 104 11.26 -4.67 4.51
C SER A 104 11.23 -4.92 6.03
N GLY A 105 11.37 -6.18 6.47
CA GLY A 105 11.33 -6.59 7.87
C GLY A 105 9.97 -7.16 8.30
N ILE A 106 9.87 -7.48 9.59
CA ILE A 106 8.66 -8.05 10.18
C ILE A 106 7.63 -6.92 10.39
N LYS A 107 6.39 -7.16 9.95
CA LYS A 107 5.24 -6.28 10.15
C LYS A 107 4.25 -6.94 11.10
N MET A 108 3.79 -6.19 12.10
CA MET A 108 2.70 -6.64 12.98
C MET A 108 1.37 -6.26 12.36
N LEU A 109 0.49 -7.24 12.25
CA LEU A 109 -0.88 -7.09 11.78
C LEU A 109 -1.84 -7.35 12.95
N HIS A 110 -2.83 -6.48 13.13
CA HIS A 110 -3.93 -6.67 14.08
C HIS A 110 -5.22 -6.78 13.29
N LEU A 111 -5.88 -7.93 13.41
CA LEU A 111 -7.09 -8.26 12.64
C LEU A 111 -8.34 -7.84 13.43
N ASN A 112 -9.20 -7.07 12.80
CA ASN A 112 -10.54 -6.79 13.30
C ASN A 112 -11.51 -7.79 12.69
N VAL A 113 -12.00 -8.72 13.51
CA VAL A 113 -12.91 -9.80 13.09
C VAL A 113 -14.34 -9.38 13.34
N GLY A 114 -15.18 -9.48 12.32
CA GLY A 114 -16.59 -9.16 12.37
C GLY A 114 -17.44 -10.24 13.08
N ASN A 115 -18.72 -9.94 13.24
CA ASN A 115 -19.66 -10.85 13.89
C ASN A 115 -19.91 -12.15 13.10
N ASP A 116 -19.58 -12.15 11.82
CA ASP A 116 -19.65 -13.33 10.92
C ASP A 116 -18.41 -14.24 11.04
N GLY A 117 -17.43 -13.86 11.87
CA GLY A 117 -16.18 -14.57 12.06
C GLY A 117 -15.14 -14.33 10.96
N LEU A 118 -15.37 -13.40 10.06
CA LEU A 118 -14.43 -13.01 8.99
C LEU A 118 -13.72 -11.70 9.34
N VAL A 119 -12.53 -11.50 8.78
CA VAL A 119 -11.78 -10.26 8.96
C VAL A 119 -12.41 -9.12 8.14
N GLU A 120 -12.84 -8.05 8.80
CA GLU A 120 -13.39 -6.85 8.18
C GLU A 120 -12.31 -5.83 7.83
N SER A 121 -11.33 -5.65 8.72
CA SER A 121 -10.23 -4.72 8.50
C SER A 121 -8.96 -5.20 9.20
N VAL A 122 -7.81 -4.66 8.77
CA VAL A 122 -6.50 -5.01 9.32
C VAL A 122 -5.73 -3.73 9.61
N ALA A 123 -5.21 -3.62 10.83
CA ALA A 123 -4.25 -2.60 11.20
C ALA A 123 -2.83 -3.16 10.98
N VAL A 124 -2.00 -2.39 10.29
CA VAL A 124 -0.61 -2.72 9.95
C VAL A 124 0.31 -1.74 10.62
N ASP A 125 1.30 -2.23 11.38
CA ASP A 125 2.40 -1.40 11.87
C ASP A 125 3.31 -1.04 10.67
N MET A 126 3.20 0.20 10.20
CA MET A 126 3.98 0.71 9.07
C MET A 126 5.40 1.12 9.45
N GLY A 127 5.74 1.06 10.75
CA GLY A 127 7.01 1.52 11.28
C GLY A 127 6.96 2.99 11.66
N ARG A 128 8.06 3.70 11.41
CA ARG A 128 8.20 5.12 11.80
C ARG A 128 8.39 5.99 10.58
N TYR A 129 7.71 7.13 10.58
CA TYR A 129 8.03 8.18 9.61
C TYR A 129 9.28 8.97 10.04
N SER A 130 9.93 9.59 9.09
CA SER A 130 10.95 10.60 9.34
C SER A 130 10.73 11.83 8.46
N LEU A 131 11.16 12.98 8.97
CA LEU A 131 11.18 14.19 8.17
C LEU A 131 12.26 14.05 7.10
N MET A 132 11.93 14.43 5.88
CA MET A 132 12.85 14.42 4.75
C MET A 132 13.20 15.85 4.37
N GLU A 133 14.47 16.08 4.06
CA GLU A 133 14.88 17.36 3.48
C GLU A 133 14.22 17.50 2.10
N ALA A 134 13.41 18.55 1.98
CA ALA A 134 12.66 18.85 0.76
C ALA A 134 12.40 20.36 0.69
N PRO A 135 12.23 20.94 -0.51
CA PRO A 135 11.89 22.35 -0.64
C PRO A 135 10.54 22.64 0.04
N GLN A 136 10.50 23.75 0.78
CA GLN A 136 9.22 24.22 1.34
C GLN A 136 8.27 24.73 0.25
N GLU A 137 8.83 25.22 -0.85
CA GLU A 137 8.08 25.76 -2.00
C GLU A 137 8.72 25.25 -3.31
N ILE A 138 7.86 24.90 -4.27
CA ILE A 138 8.26 24.51 -5.62
C ILE A 138 7.35 25.20 -6.63
N THR A 139 7.92 25.76 -7.69
CA THR A 139 7.14 26.38 -8.76
C THR A 139 7.16 25.52 -9.99
N VAL A 140 5.97 25.06 -10.42
CA VAL A 140 5.79 24.23 -11.61
C VAL A 140 4.79 24.88 -12.55
N LYS A 141 5.21 25.12 -13.79
CA LYS A 141 4.37 25.77 -14.83
C LYS A 141 3.70 27.07 -14.35
N GLY A 142 4.41 27.87 -13.55
CA GLY A 142 3.92 29.15 -13.02
C GLY A 142 3.03 29.05 -11.80
N ARG A 143 2.70 27.85 -11.31
CA ARG A 143 2.00 27.63 -10.04
C ARG A 143 2.99 27.34 -8.91
N LEU A 144 2.84 28.05 -7.81
CA LEU A 144 3.59 27.82 -6.58
C LEU A 144 2.87 26.77 -5.74
N PHE A 145 3.59 25.73 -5.32
CA PHE A 145 3.14 24.72 -4.38
C PHE A 145 3.97 24.82 -3.09
N ARG A 146 3.30 24.57 -1.96
CA ARG A 146 3.95 24.45 -0.64
C ARG A 146 3.87 23.01 -0.18
N GLY A 147 5.05 22.42 0.10
CA GLY A 147 5.15 21.01 0.39
C GLY A 147 5.93 20.66 1.65
N LYS A 148 5.70 19.43 2.10
CA LYS A 148 6.38 18.81 3.23
C LYS A 148 6.95 17.46 2.81
N GLY A 149 8.25 17.27 3.00
CA GLY A 149 8.91 15.98 2.76
C GLY A 149 8.76 15.03 3.95
N ILE A 150 8.28 13.82 3.69
CA ILE A 150 8.14 12.73 4.66
C ILE A 150 8.70 11.44 4.04
N SER A 151 9.43 10.65 4.83
CA SER A 151 9.84 9.31 4.46
C SER A 151 9.09 8.26 5.28
N MET A 152 8.53 7.28 4.59
CA MET A 152 7.99 6.02 5.15
C MET A 152 8.90 4.82 4.81
N GLY A 153 10.21 5.07 4.61
CA GLY A 153 11.16 4.15 3.99
C GLY A 153 11.31 4.37 2.49
N ASN A 154 10.38 5.11 1.90
CA ASN A 154 10.41 5.67 0.56
C ASN A 154 10.01 7.17 0.63
N PRO A 155 10.47 8.01 -0.33
CA PRO A 155 10.24 9.44 -0.29
C PRO A 155 8.83 9.82 -0.71
N HIS A 156 8.24 10.78 0.03
CA HIS A 156 6.94 11.39 -0.24
C HIS A 156 7.03 12.92 -0.10
N TYR A 157 6.38 13.63 -1.02
CA TYR A 157 6.27 15.07 -0.99
C TYR A 157 4.80 15.49 -0.99
N ILE A 158 4.33 15.98 0.15
CA ILE A 158 2.92 16.23 0.42
C ILE A 158 2.60 17.71 0.19
N LEU A 159 1.62 17.98 -0.64
CA LEU A 159 1.13 19.28 -1.04
C LEU A 159 -0.32 19.44 -0.55
N PHE A 160 -0.56 20.40 0.36
CA PHE A 160 -1.93 20.69 0.83
C PHE A 160 -2.57 21.76 -0.06
N GLU A 161 -3.53 21.33 -0.91
CA GLU A 161 -4.16 22.13 -1.94
C GLU A 161 -5.69 22.10 -1.83
N ASN A 162 -6.33 23.25 -1.90
CA ASN A 162 -7.80 23.34 -1.80
C ASN A 162 -8.51 22.72 -3.01
N ASP A 163 -7.85 22.65 -4.15
CA ASP A 163 -8.35 22.10 -5.41
C ASP A 163 -7.81 20.70 -5.74
N ALA A 164 -7.32 19.96 -4.73
CA ALA A 164 -6.72 18.63 -4.92
C ALA A 164 -7.58 17.66 -5.75
N ASP A 165 -8.92 17.76 -5.64
CA ASP A 165 -9.86 16.91 -6.39
C ASP A 165 -9.89 17.19 -7.90
N THR A 166 -9.66 18.44 -8.28
CA THR A 166 -9.77 18.90 -9.69
C THR A 166 -8.43 19.17 -10.34
N LEU A 167 -7.36 19.13 -9.55
CA LEU A 167 -5.99 19.36 -10.05
C LEU A 167 -5.61 18.31 -11.09
N ASP A 168 -5.04 18.74 -12.20
CA ASP A 168 -4.50 17.84 -13.22
C ASP A 168 -3.13 17.28 -12.79
N LEU A 169 -3.16 16.09 -12.20
CA LEU A 169 -1.95 15.41 -11.73
C LEU A 169 -0.98 15.05 -12.86
N HIS A 170 -1.49 14.81 -14.10
CA HIS A 170 -0.62 14.56 -15.25
C HIS A 170 0.24 15.78 -15.61
N THR A 171 -0.26 16.97 -15.35
CA THR A 171 0.48 18.22 -15.59
C THR A 171 1.56 18.47 -14.54
N TYR A 172 1.31 18.20 -13.26
CA TYR A 172 2.19 18.60 -12.16
C TYR A 172 3.00 17.43 -11.59
N GLY A 173 2.39 16.25 -11.47
CA GLY A 173 2.97 15.08 -10.83
C GLY A 173 4.34 14.69 -11.40
N PRO A 174 4.49 14.43 -12.71
CA PRO A 174 5.77 13.99 -13.28
C PRO A 174 6.88 15.04 -13.18
N VAL A 175 6.52 16.33 -13.19
CA VAL A 175 7.51 17.42 -13.07
C VAL A 175 8.03 17.49 -11.64
N ILE A 176 7.16 17.35 -10.63
CA ILE A 176 7.55 17.37 -9.22
C ILE A 176 8.28 16.07 -8.86
N GLU A 177 7.79 14.91 -9.30
CA GLU A 177 8.44 13.60 -9.09
C GLU A 177 9.93 13.64 -9.46
N CYS A 178 10.24 14.25 -10.61
CA CYS A 178 11.58 14.30 -11.21
C CYS A 178 12.34 15.61 -10.94
N ASP A 179 11.86 16.46 -10.02
CA ASP A 179 12.56 17.70 -9.70
C ASP A 179 13.96 17.39 -9.10
N LYS A 180 14.92 18.26 -9.40
CA LYS A 180 16.32 18.15 -8.94
C LYS A 180 16.47 18.12 -7.41
N ALA A 181 15.46 18.59 -6.68
CA ALA A 181 15.41 18.51 -5.23
C ALA A 181 15.21 17.08 -4.72
N PHE A 182 14.79 16.14 -5.58
CA PHE A 182 14.54 14.74 -5.26
C PHE A 182 15.44 13.83 -6.12
N PRO A 183 16.72 13.60 -5.74
CA PRO A 183 17.67 12.82 -6.55
C PRO A 183 17.19 11.41 -6.87
N ASP A 184 16.49 10.77 -5.93
CA ASP A 184 15.91 9.42 -6.08
C ASP A 184 14.46 9.45 -6.54
N ARG A 185 13.97 10.60 -7.05
CA ARG A 185 12.56 10.92 -7.30
C ARG A 185 11.72 10.83 -6.03
N THR A 186 10.44 11.19 -6.12
CA THR A 186 9.52 11.16 -4.98
C THR A 186 8.11 10.79 -5.40
N ASN A 187 7.32 10.20 -4.50
CA ASN A 187 5.87 10.18 -4.63
C ASN A 187 5.34 11.57 -4.31
N VAL A 188 4.30 12.00 -4.98
CA VAL A 188 3.71 13.34 -4.81
C VAL A 188 2.25 13.19 -4.42
N GLU A 189 1.92 13.61 -3.21
CA GLU A 189 0.58 13.58 -2.67
C GLU A 189 -0.06 14.97 -2.73
N PHE A 190 -1.21 15.07 -3.38
CA PHE A 190 -2.05 16.26 -3.41
C PHE A 190 -3.21 16.05 -2.43
N ALA A 191 -3.15 16.75 -1.32
CA ALA A 191 -4.03 16.55 -0.17
C ALA A 191 -4.89 17.79 0.09
N LYS A 192 -6.11 17.58 0.62
CA LYS A 192 -7.04 18.63 1.05
C LYS A 192 -7.65 18.25 2.37
N ILE A 193 -7.58 19.16 3.33
CA ILE A 193 -8.30 19.01 4.60
C ILE A 193 -9.80 19.24 4.33
N LEU A 194 -10.62 18.21 4.57
CA LEU A 194 -12.08 18.31 4.41
C LEU A 194 -12.76 18.74 5.71
N SER A 195 -12.32 18.19 6.83
CA SER A 195 -12.79 18.51 8.18
C SER A 195 -11.75 18.08 9.21
N ASP A 196 -12.01 18.28 10.50
CA ASP A 196 -11.12 17.82 11.57
C ASP A 196 -10.92 16.28 11.47
N GLY A 197 -9.68 15.87 11.30
CA GLY A 197 -9.31 14.47 11.15
C GLY A 197 -9.72 13.78 9.84
N VAL A 198 -10.18 14.51 8.80
CA VAL A 198 -10.53 13.94 7.50
C VAL A 198 -9.77 14.65 6.38
N ILE A 199 -8.98 13.89 5.64
CA ILE A 199 -8.12 14.39 4.57
C ILE A 199 -8.44 13.65 3.26
N ARG A 200 -8.72 14.39 2.21
CA ARG A 200 -8.76 13.88 0.84
C ARG A 200 -7.35 13.86 0.26
N MET A 201 -6.95 12.78 -0.40
CA MET A 201 -5.64 12.63 -1.01
C MET A 201 -5.75 12.02 -2.40
N ARG A 202 -5.01 12.57 -3.36
CA ARG A 202 -4.70 11.95 -4.65
C ARG A 202 -3.20 11.87 -4.81
N VAL A 203 -2.71 10.84 -5.48
CA VAL A 203 -1.28 10.57 -5.57
C VAL A 203 -0.80 10.44 -7.00
N TRP A 204 0.39 10.95 -7.23
CA TRP A 204 1.25 10.60 -8.34
C TRP A 204 2.39 9.74 -7.78
N GLU A 205 2.30 8.43 -7.96
CA GLU A 205 3.33 7.51 -7.46
C GLU A 205 4.58 7.50 -8.33
N ARG A 206 5.72 7.44 -7.69
CA ARG A 206 7.04 7.37 -8.30
C ARG A 206 7.14 6.18 -9.27
N GLY A 207 7.30 6.47 -10.56
CA GLY A 207 7.42 5.47 -11.62
C GLY A 207 6.11 4.81 -12.08
N SER A 208 4.98 5.04 -11.37
CA SER A 208 3.69 4.43 -11.71
C SER A 208 2.63 5.44 -12.14
N GLY A 209 2.80 6.73 -11.79
CA GLY A 209 1.82 7.76 -12.10
C GLY A 209 0.62 7.76 -11.16
N ILE A 210 -0.57 8.07 -11.69
CA ILE A 210 -1.80 8.11 -10.87
C ILE A 210 -2.22 6.70 -10.52
N THR A 211 -2.41 6.43 -9.22
CA THR A 211 -2.95 5.17 -8.70
C THR A 211 -4.18 5.42 -7.83
N MET A 212 -4.98 4.36 -7.62
CA MET A 212 -6.23 4.45 -6.85
C MET A 212 -5.97 4.62 -5.35
N ALA A 213 -4.85 4.07 -4.85
CA ALA A 213 -4.49 4.13 -3.43
C ALA A 213 -2.99 3.85 -3.24
N CYS A 214 -2.36 4.67 -2.38
CA CYS A 214 -0.99 4.49 -1.93
C CYS A 214 -0.95 4.46 -0.40
N GLY A 215 -0.67 3.30 0.20
CA GLY A 215 -0.66 3.13 1.65
C GLY A 215 0.42 3.95 2.35
N THR A 216 1.65 3.96 1.82
CA THR A 216 2.75 4.78 2.35
C THR A 216 2.50 6.28 2.13
N GLY A 217 1.87 6.65 1.00
CA GLY A 217 1.43 8.02 0.73
C GLY A 217 0.38 8.51 1.72
N ALA A 218 -0.60 7.65 2.08
CA ALA A 218 -1.59 7.96 3.11
C ALA A 218 -0.93 8.17 4.48
N CYS A 219 0.02 7.30 4.86
CA CYS A 219 0.80 7.44 6.09
C CYS A 219 1.62 8.73 6.09
N ALA A 220 2.30 9.04 4.99
CA ALA A 220 3.10 10.26 4.85
C ALA A 220 2.23 11.53 4.90
N THR A 221 1.04 11.49 4.29
CA THR A 221 0.08 12.61 4.33
C THR A 221 -0.41 12.88 5.75
N ALA A 222 -0.74 11.82 6.51
CA ALA A 222 -1.13 11.95 7.91
C ALA A 222 0.02 12.50 8.77
N ALA A 223 1.24 11.97 8.59
CA ALA A 223 2.43 12.47 9.28
C ALA A 223 2.73 13.94 8.97
N ALA A 224 2.63 14.35 7.70
CA ALA A 224 2.79 15.75 7.31
C ALA A 224 1.73 16.65 7.94
N ALA A 225 0.47 16.22 7.96
CA ALA A 225 -0.63 16.96 8.60
C ALA A 225 -0.40 17.11 10.12
N LEU A 226 0.08 16.05 10.79
CA LEU A 226 0.43 16.08 12.20
C LEU A 226 1.59 17.05 12.49
N GLU A 227 2.64 17.01 11.67
CA GLU A 227 3.80 17.89 11.82
C GLU A 227 3.45 19.37 11.62
N LEU A 228 2.49 19.65 10.73
CA LEU A 228 1.98 20.99 10.47
C LEU A 228 0.89 21.42 11.47
N GLY A 229 0.48 20.55 12.40
CA GLY A 229 -0.56 20.86 13.39
C GLY A 229 -1.98 20.90 12.81
N LEU A 230 -2.20 20.31 11.64
CA LEU A 230 -3.51 20.24 10.97
C LEU A 230 -4.40 19.12 11.53
N ILE A 231 -3.80 18.13 12.20
CA ILE A 231 -4.48 17.05 12.92
C ILE A 231 -3.80 16.81 14.28
N LYS A 232 -4.42 16.01 15.15
CA LYS A 232 -3.92 15.73 16.52
C LYS A 232 -3.32 14.32 16.70
N GLY A 233 -3.35 13.47 15.68
CA GLY A 233 -2.82 12.09 15.76
C GLY A 233 -3.51 11.15 14.78
N SER A 234 -4.78 10.79 15.05
CA SER A 234 -5.56 9.93 14.16
C SER A 234 -6.28 10.74 13.09
N CYS A 235 -6.33 10.21 11.85
CA CYS A 235 -7.12 10.78 10.77
C CYS A 235 -7.58 9.73 9.77
N GLN A 236 -8.64 10.08 9.02
CA GLN A 236 -9.09 9.32 7.86
C GLN A 236 -8.49 9.95 6.59
N ILE A 237 -7.82 9.12 5.79
CA ILE A 237 -7.33 9.51 4.47
C ILE A 237 -8.25 8.90 3.42
N ILE A 238 -8.95 9.76 2.66
CA ILE A 238 -9.86 9.36 1.58
C ILE A 238 -9.11 9.47 0.25
N MET A 239 -8.97 8.34 -0.46
CA MET A 239 -8.33 8.22 -1.77
C MET A 239 -9.37 7.83 -2.84
N ASP A 240 -8.95 7.72 -4.10
CA ASP A 240 -9.85 7.32 -5.19
C ASP A 240 -10.35 5.87 -5.02
N GLY A 241 -9.52 4.98 -4.47
CA GLY A 241 -9.86 3.58 -4.20
C GLY A 241 -10.59 3.33 -2.87
N GLY A 242 -10.73 4.34 -2.00
CA GLY A 242 -11.38 4.22 -0.70
C GLY A 242 -10.62 4.90 0.43
N SER A 243 -10.89 4.48 1.67
CA SER A 243 -10.38 5.19 2.86
C SER A 243 -9.51 4.30 3.74
N LEU A 244 -8.50 4.92 4.35
CA LEU A 244 -7.68 4.36 5.42
C LEU A 244 -7.81 5.22 6.68
N THR A 245 -7.76 4.59 7.85
CA THR A 245 -7.51 5.29 9.11
C THR A 245 -6.02 5.20 9.41
N ILE A 246 -5.39 6.34 9.66
CA ILE A 246 -3.98 6.43 9.97
C ILE A 246 -3.83 7.03 11.38
N ASP A 247 -3.18 6.28 12.26
CA ASP A 247 -2.81 6.73 13.58
C ASP A 247 -1.31 7.05 13.59
N CYS A 248 -0.98 8.32 13.85
CA CYS A 248 0.39 8.80 13.94
C CYS A 248 0.70 9.27 15.37
N ASP A 249 1.81 8.80 15.92
CA ASP A 249 2.35 9.29 17.18
C ASP A 249 3.55 10.21 16.90
N LYS A 250 3.43 11.48 17.29
CA LYS A 250 4.44 12.51 16.98
C LYS A 250 5.75 12.29 17.75
N GLU A 251 5.68 11.78 18.98
CA GLU A 251 6.86 11.62 19.82
C GLU A 251 7.73 10.46 19.36
N SER A 252 7.10 9.32 19.08
CA SER A 252 7.80 8.12 18.63
C SER A 252 7.99 8.07 17.09
N GLY A 253 7.23 8.84 16.33
CA GLY A 253 7.14 8.74 14.87
C GLY A 253 6.38 7.52 14.38
N LYS A 254 5.79 6.71 15.26
CA LYS A 254 5.11 5.46 14.91
C LYS A 254 3.85 5.73 14.11
N VAL A 255 3.61 4.87 13.09
CA VAL A 255 2.44 4.97 12.20
C VAL A 255 1.75 3.62 12.12
N ILE A 256 0.46 3.59 12.43
CA ILE A 256 -0.43 2.44 12.22
C ILE A 256 -1.42 2.78 11.12
N MET A 257 -1.56 1.89 10.15
CA MET A 257 -2.47 2.04 9.04
C MET A 257 -3.56 0.97 9.11
N THR A 258 -4.81 1.37 9.26
CA THR A 258 -5.97 0.48 9.30
C THR A 258 -6.82 0.64 8.06
N GLY A 259 -7.20 -0.47 7.44
CA GLY A 259 -8.07 -0.46 6.27
C GLY A 259 -8.69 -1.81 5.93
N PRO A 260 -9.60 -1.84 4.97
CA PRO A 260 -10.25 -3.07 4.53
C PRO A 260 -9.30 -3.98 3.75
N ALA A 261 -9.69 -5.24 3.66
CA ALA A 261 -9.16 -6.23 2.76
C ALA A 261 -10.34 -7.06 2.22
N VAL A 262 -10.39 -7.24 0.90
CA VAL A 262 -11.56 -7.86 0.26
C VAL A 262 -11.13 -9.07 -0.55
N THR A 263 -11.77 -10.21 -0.33
CA THR A 263 -11.71 -11.36 -1.23
C THR A 263 -12.67 -11.13 -2.39
N VAL A 264 -12.15 -11.10 -3.61
CA VAL A 264 -12.96 -10.86 -4.82
C VAL A 264 -13.52 -12.19 -5.33
N PHE A 265 -12.64 -13.18 -5.55
CA PHE A 265 -13.01 -14.53 -5.94
C PHE A 265 -11.87 -15.53 -5.70
N GLU A 266 -12.19 -16.80 -5.77
CA GLU A 266 -11.24 -17.91 -5.76
C GLU A 266 -11.28 -18.65 -7.09
N GLY A 267 -10.14 -19.21 -7.49
CA GLY A 267 -10.03 -19.90 -8.76
C GLY A 267 -8.86 -20.87 -8.84
N SER A 268 -8.74 -21.48 -10.00
CA SER A 268 -7.60 -22.33 -10.35
C SER A 268 -7.16 -22.07 -11.78
N VAL A 269 -5.88 -22.29 -12.04
CA VAL A 269 -5.26 -22.14 -13.36
C VAL A 269 -4.22 -23.25 -13.58
N GLU A 270 -4.10 -23.72 -14.81
CA GLU A 270 -3.05 -24.68 -15.19
C GLU A 270 -1.71 -23.95 -15.40
N ILE A 271 -0.63 -24.50 -14.78
CA ILE A 271 0.72 -23.93 -14.84
C ILE A 271 1.75 -24.96 -15.31
#